data_254a15d228dd5fbd904487c26bc88c6c
#
_entry.id   254a15d228dd5fbd904487c26bc88c6c
#
_cell.length_a   1.000
_cell.length_b   1.000
_cell.length_c   1.000
_cell.angle_alpha   90.00
_cell.angle_beta   90.00
_cell.angle_gamma   90.00
#
_symmetry.space_group_name_H-M   'P 1'
#
loop_
_entity.id
_entity.type
_entity.pdbx_description
1 polymer ?
#
loop_
_entity_poly.entity_id
_entity_poly.type
_entity_poly.pdbx_seq_one_letter_code
_entity_poly.pdbx_strand_id
1 'polypeptide(L)'
;MSVTANSSTGKFRMRPFLSFGAALALLLFFCDSATASNLWVTIEGVAPSSGTLMVGLYDSEENFRKAITQAGQMGLLNDRSRLVGIAMRAIAGTQSVVFTDLKPGTYAVIAFHDANDNGKLDENWLGVPTEGYGFSNNAEGFMAAPSFKNAGVLLGNQDLSIVITLKYPK
;
A
#
# COMPACT_ATOMS: atom_id res chain seq x y z
N MET A 1 81.30 68.93 14.02
CA MET A 1 80.39 68.38 12.98
C MET A 1 79.38 67.50 13.63
N SER A 2 78.18 68.02 13.73
CA SER A 2 77.06 67.39 14.46
C SER A 2 76.11 66.74 13.46
N VAL A 3 75.82 65.47 13.62
CA VAL A 3 74.80 64.83 12.79
C VAL A 3 73.72 64.33 13.77
N THR A 4 72.58 64.95 13.67
CA THR A 4 71.35 64.63 14.40
C THR A 4 70.63 63.45 13.77
N ALA A 5 70.38 62.42 14.54
CA ALA A 5 69.55 61.27 14.14
C ALA A 5 68.07 61.60 14.45
N ASN A 6 67.25 61.53 13.43
CA ASN A 6 65.78 61.70 13.55
C ASN A 6 65.10 60.32 13.74
N SER A 7 64.49 60.13 14.90
CA SER A 7 63.74 58.89 15.28
C SER A 7 62.29 59.08 14.92
N SER A 8 61.83 58.37 13.88
CA SER A 8 60.44 58.28 13.49
C SER A 8 59.79 57.02 14.10
N THR A 9 59.00 57.23 15.11
CA THR A 9 58.21 56.19 15.73
C THR A 9 56.90 55.97 14.94
N GLY A 10 56.93 54.95 14.06
CA GLY A 10 55.76 54.46 13.36
C GLY A 10 54.84 53.70 14.32
N LYS A 11 53.66 54.25 14.65
CA LYS A 11 52.66 53.53 15.38
C LYS A 11 52.03 52.47 14.49
N PHE A 12 52.29 51.22 14.79
CA PHE A 12 51.67 50.04 14.13
C PHE A 12 50.24 49.91 14.68
N ARG A 13 49.23 50.22 13.90
CA ARG A 13 47.85 50.01 14.22
C ARG A 13 47.50 48.57 13.88
N MET A 14 47.39 47.72 14.89
CA MET A 14 46.78 46.36 14.76
C MET A 14 45.30 46.51 14.46
N ARG A 15 44.89 46.05 13.31
CA ARG A 15 43.49 45.85 12.96
C ARG A 15 42.99 44.57 13.59
N PRO A 16 41.83 44.53 14.25
CA PRO A 16 41.28 43.30 14.77
C PRO A 16 40.81 42.42 13.60
N PHE A 17 41.32 41.20 13.53
CA PHE A 17 40.79 40.17 12.67
C PHE A 17 39.41 39.74 13.24
N LEU A 18 38.34 40.10 12.51
CA LEU A 18 37.03 39.48 12.75
C LEU A 18 37.16 38.01 12.33
N SER A 19 37.19 37.15 13.32
CA SER A 19 37.02 35.72 13.09
C SER A 19 35.56 35.43 12.66
N PHE A 20 35.35 35.21 11.37
CA PHE A 20 34.11 34.63 10.86
C PHE A 20 34.04 33.18 11.38
N GLY A 21 33.33 32.99 12.49
CA GLY A 21 32.92 31.68 12.94
C GLY A 21 31.93 31.10 11.95
N ALA A 22 32.39 30.16 11.10
CA ALA A 22 31.51 29.36 10.28
C ALA A 22 30.68 28.45 11.20
N ALA A 23 29.47 28.84 11.48
CA ALA A 23 28.48 27.95 12.11
C ALA A 23 28.10 26.88 11.08
N LEU A 24 28.74 25.70 11.16
CA LEU A 24 28.36 24.53 10.40
C LEU A 24 27.04 24.02 10.97
N ALA A 25 25.92 24.47 10.41
CA ALA A 25 24.58 23.94 10.70
C ALA A 25 24.53 22.49 10.19
N LEU A 26 24.68 21.54 11.12
CA LEU A 26 24.52 20.12 10.88
C LEU A 26 23.02 19.85 10.66
N LEU A 27 22.57 19.93 9.41
CA LEU A 27 21.24 19.47 8.99
C LEU A 27 21.19 17.96 9.20
N LEU A 28 20.70 17.53 10.35
CA LEU A 28 20.30 16.15 10.57
C LEU A 28 19.09 15.86 9.67
N PHE A 29 19.33 15.31 8.50
CA PHE A 29 18.29 14.66 7.71
C PHE A 29 17.82 13.46 8.53
N PHE A 30 16.72 13.61 9.23
CA PHE A 30 15.94 12.47 9.70
C PHE A 30 15.42 11.76 8.44
N CYS A 31 16.16 10.75 7.99
CA CYS A 31 15.65 9.80 7.04
C CYS A 31 14.56 9.02 7.78
N ASP A 32 13.31 9.42 7.58
CA ASP A 32 12.15 8.66 8.04
C ASP A 32 12.18 7.33 7.28
N SER A 33 12.80 6.34 7.88
CA SER A 33 12.84 4.99 7.32
C SER A 33 11.42 4.45 7.41
N ALA A 34 10.66 4.55 6.31
CA ALA A 34 9.38 3.90 6.20
C ALA A 34 9.60 2.40 6.46
N THR A 35 9.19 1.94 7.64
CA THR A 35 9.24 0.53 7.97
C THR A 35 8.16 -0.19 7.18
N ALA A 36 8.54 -1.29 6.53
CA ALA A 36 7.60 -2.17 5.88
C ALA A 36 6.69 -2.82 6.94
N SER A 37 5.43 -2.98 6.63
CA SER A 37 4.41 -3.54 7.51
C SER A 37 3.66 -4.67 6.82
N ASN A 38 2.95 -5.49 7.58
CA ASN A 38 2.17 -6.59 7.06
C ASN A 38 0.68 -6.25 7.10
N LEU A 39 -0.04 -6.66 6.08
CA LEU A 39 -1.50 -6.63 6.03
C LEU A 39 -2.04 -8.05 6.18
N TRP A 40 -2.63 -8.33 7.34
CA TRP A 40 -3.29 -9.58 7.64
C TRP A 40 -4.75 -9.49 7.20
N VAL A 41 -5.18 -10.42 6.36
CA VAL A 41 -6.55 -10.47 5.83
C VAL A 41 -7.21 -11.77 6.24
N THR A 42 -8.24 -11.67 7.05
CA THR A 42 -9.12 -12.79 7.40
C THR A 42 -10.33 -12.77 6.48
N ILE A 43 -10.58 -13.87 5.79
CA ILE A 43 -11.73 -14.04 4.88
C ILE A 43 -12.71 -14.99 5.58
N GLU A 44 -13.92 -14.47 5.83
CA GLU A 44 -15.00 -15.21 6.49
C GLU A 44 -16.10 -15.57 5.50
N GLY A 45 -16.88 -16.61 5.85
CA GLY A 45 -18.03 -17.02 5.08
C GLY A 45 -17.69 -17.79 3.80
N VAL A 46 -16.51 -18.42 3.73
CA VAL A 46 -16.19 -19.33 2.62
C VAL A 46 -17.18 -20.49 2.62
N ALA A 47 -17.93 -20.66 1.53
CA ALA A 47 -18.94 -21.72 1.43
C ALA A 47 -18.32 -23.12 1.45
N PRO A 48 -19.06 -24.15 1.90
CA PRO A 48 -18.59 -25.54 1.93
C PRO A 48 -18.62 -26.17 0.52
N SER A 49 -17.82 -25.64 -0.40
CA SER A 49 -17.66 -26.14 -1.75
C SER A 49 -16.17 -26.33 -2.06
N SER A 50 -15.88 -27.03 -3.14
CA SER A 50 -14.53 -27.12 -3.70
C SER A 50 -14.13 -25.80 -4.35
N GLY A 51 -12.90 -25.72 -4.83
CA GLY A 51 -12.42 -24.62 -5.62
C GLY A 51 -11.28 -23.86 -4.94
N THR A 52 -11.02 -22.68 -5.46
CA THR A 52 -9.90 -21.84 -5.09
C THR A 52 -10.37 -20.51 -4.51
N LEU A 53 -9.85 -20.15 -3.33
CA LEU A 53 -10.00 -18.79 -2.79
C LEU A 53 -8.91 -17.91 -3.42
N MET A 54 -9.35 -16.89 -4.14
CA MET A 54 -8.49 -15.93 -4.82
C MET A 54 -8.50 -14.59 -4.09
N VAL A 55 -7.30 -14.03 -3.81
CA VAL A 55 -7.18 -12.76 -3.08
C VAL A 55 -6.18 -11.88 -3.81
N GLY A 56 -6.63 -10.69 -4.22
CA GLY A 56 -5.80 -9.69 -4.91
C GLY A 56 -5.63 -8.43 -4.09
N LEU A 57 -4.40 -7.90 -4.03
CA LEU A 57 -4.04 -6.65 -3.39
C LEU A 57 -3.79 -5.57 -4.46
N TYR A 58 -4.34 -4.39 -4.26
CA TYR A 58 -4.26 -3.24 -5.16
C TYR A 58 -3.85 -1.98 -4.39
N ASP A 59 -2.95 -1.20 -4.97
CA ASP A 59 -2.39 0.04 -4.41
C ASP A 59 -2.85 1.31 -5.14
N SER A 60 -3.71 1.16 -6.14
CA SER A 60 -4.21 2.29 -6.92
C SER A 60 -5.65 2.09 -7.40
N GLU A 61 -6.38 3.21 -7.53
CA GLU A 61 -7.76 3.22 -8.03
C GLU A 61 -7.84 2.68 -9.47
N GLU A 62 -6.89 3.02 -10.32
CA GLU A 62 -6.86 2.57 -11.71
C GLU A 62 -6.77 1.04 -11.79
N ASN A 63 -5.83 0.46 -11.04
CA ASN A 63 -5.60 -0.97 -11.03
C ASN A 63 -6.77 -1.73 -10.40
N PHE A 64 -7.31 -1.23 -9.30
CA PHE A 64 -8.50 -1.80 -8.66
C PHE A 64 -9.72 -1.80 -9.59
N ARG A 65 -9.96 -0.69 -10.29
CA ARG A 65 -11.05 -0.58 -11.26
C ARG A 65 -10.86 -1.53 -12.45
N LYS A 66 -9.63 -1.67 -12.96
CA LYS A 66 -9.31 -2.65 -14.02
C LYS A 66 -9.62 -4.07 -13.58
N ALA A 67 -9.22 -4.45 -12.36
CA ALA A 67 -9.50 -5.76 -11.81
C ALA A 67 -11.01 -6.06 -11.79
N ILE A 68 -11.81 -5.12 -11.30
CA ILE A 68 -13.27 -5.27 -11.26
C ILE A 68 -13.87 -5.45 -12.66
N THR A 69 -13.45 -4.60 -13.61
CA THR A 69 -14.00 -4.66 -14.97
C THR A 69 -13.57 -5.89 -15.75
N GLN A 70 -12.54 -6.58 -15.32
CA GLN A 70 -11.97 -7.75 -16.00
C GLN A 70 -12.20 -9.05 -15.22
N ALA A 71 -12.76 -9.00 -14.01
CA ALA A 71 -12.89 -10.16 -13.14
C ALA A 71 -13.61 -11.35 -13.79
N GLY A 72 -14.69 -11.10 -14.51
CA GLY A 72 -15.42 -12.12 -15.25
C GLY A 72 -14.75 -12.60 -16.56
N GLN A 73 -13.74 -11.88 -17.04
CA GLN A 73 -13.08 -12.20 -18.33
C GLN A 73 -11.72 -12.87 -18.15
N MET A 74 -10.88 -12.32 -17.28
CA MET A 74 -9.48 -12.73 -17.14
C MET A 74 -9.15 -13.36 -15.80
N GLY A 75 -10.01 -13.19 -14.80
CA GLY A 75 -9.77 -13.62 -13.42
C GLY A 75 -8.63 -12.87 -12.72
N LEU A 76 -8.62 -12.91 -11.38
CA LEU A 76 -7.61 -12.22 -10.58
C LEU A 76 -6.19 -12.79 -10.77
N LEU A 77 -6.02 -14.05 -11.10
CA LEU A 77 -4.69 -14.63 -11.31
C LEU A 77 -4.00 -14.12 -12.58
N ASN A 78 -4.76 -13.80 -13.59
CA ASN A 78 -4.25 -13.26 -14.86
C ASN A 78 -4.23 -11.72 -14.89
N ASP A 79 -4.80 -11.10 -13.89
CA ASP A 79 -4.80 -9.65 -13.76
C ASP A 79 -3.41 -9.13 -13.38
N ARG A 80 -2.75 -8.50 -14.35
CA ARG A 80 -1.42 -7.88 -14.14
C ARG A 80 -1.49 -6.53 -13.43
N SER A 81 -2.67 -6.04 -13.16
CA SER A 81 -2.87 -4.78 -12.45
C SER A 81 -2.77 -4.92 -10.93
N ARG A 82 -2.88 -6.15 -10.39
CA ARG A 82 -2.69 -6.39 -8.97
C ARG A 82 -1.23 -6.20 -8.55
N LEU A 83 -1.03 -5.69 -7.35
CA LEU A 83 0.28 -5.62 -6.73
C LEU A 83 0.76 -7.03 -6.32
N VAL A 84 -0.10 -7.78 -5.62
CA VAL A 84 0.13 -9.18 -5.21
C VAL A 84 -1.17 -9.97 -5.37
N GLY A 85 -1.06 -11.21 -5.81
CA GLY A 85 -2.18 -12.16 -5.85
C GLY A 85 -1.85 -13.45 -5.11
N ILE A 86 -2.80 -13.93 -4.32
CA ILE A 86 -2.71 -15.19 -3.58
C ILE A 86 -3.87 -16.08 -4.03
N ALA A 87 -3.55 -17.34 -4.34
CA ALA A 87 -4.55 -18.37 -4.60
C ALA A 87 -4.30 -19.53 -3.67
N MET A 88 -5.35 -20.01 -3.02
CA MET A 88 -5.29 -21.13 -2.10
C MET A 88 -6.54 -21.99 -2.22
N ARG A 89 -6.45 -23.27 -1.86
CA ARG A 89 -7.62 -24.14 -1.81
C ARG A 89 -8.68 -23.53 -0.89
N ALA A 90 -9.91 -23.46 -1.35
CA ALA A 90 -11.02 -23.01 -0.54
C ALA A 90 -11.35 -24.05 0.54
N ILE A 91 -11.42 -23.59 1.79
CA ILE A 91 -11.82 -24.37 2.96
C ILE A 91 -12.98 -23.64 3.62
N ALA A 92 -14.09 -24.32 3.84
CA ALA A 92 -15.29 -23.74 4.42
C ALA A 92 -15.02 -23.00 5.74
N GLY A 93 -15.68 -21.88 5.94
CA GLY A 93 -15.60 -21.09 7.16
C GLY A 93 -14.66 -19.90 7.03
N THR A 94 -13.56 -19.90 7.76
CA THR A 94 -12.62 -18.77 7.85
C THR A 94 -11.23 -19.18 7.37
N GLN A 95 -10.64 -18.38 6.51
CA GLN A 95 -9.26 -18.52 6.05
C GLN A 95 -8.52 -17.18 6.19
N SER A 96 -7.19 -17.23 6.26
CA SER A 96 -6.38 -16.01 6.38
C SER A 96 -5.21 -16.01 5.43
N VAL A 97 -4.86 -14.83 4.94
CA VAL A 97 -3.66 -14.57 4.14
C VAL A 97 -2.90 -13.39 4.75
N VAL A 98 -1.64 -13.27 4.42
CA VAL A 98 -0.82 -12.12 4.79
C VAL A 98 -0.09 -11.58 3.56
N PHE A 99 -0.14 -10.28 3.39
CA PHE A 99 0.71 -9.54 2.45
C PHE A 99 1.82 -8.89 3.26
N THR A 100 3.06 -9.26 2.97
CA THR A 100 4.25 -8.85 3.74
C THR A 100 5.01 -7.73 3.04
N ASP A 101 5.83 -7.02 3.82
CA ASP A 101 6.79 -6.03 3.33
C ASP A 101 6.16 -4.88 2.53
N LEU A 102 4.95 -4.50 2.89
CA LEU A 102 4.24 -3.39 2.27
C LEU A 102 4.73 -2.06 2.80
N LYS A 103 4.88 -1.09 1.92
CA LYS A 103 5.15 0.31 2.29
C LYS A 103 3.89 0.95 2.88
N PRO A 104 4.03 1.97 3.73
CA PRO A 104 2.87 2.76 4.14
C PRO A 104 2.11 3.31 2.93
N GLY A 105 0.79 3.13 2.93
CA GLY A 105 -0.05 3.52 1.79
C GLY A 105 -1.49 3.08 1.96
N THR A 106 -2.32 3.41 0.98
CA THR A 106 -3.70 2.93 0.91
C THR A 106 -3.76 1.72 -0.01
N TYR A 107 -4.36 0.65 0.49
CA TYR A 107 -4.51 -0.61 -0.23
C TYR A 107 -5.98 -1.03 -0.24
N ALA A 108 -6.41 -1.67 -1.32
CA ALA A 108 -7.69 -2.36 -1.38
C ALA A 108 -7.47 -3.84 -1.67
N VAL A 109 -8.30 -4.68 -1.08
CA VAL A 109 -8.27 -6.13 -1.29
C VAL A 109 -9.58 -6.58 -1.92
N ILE A 110 -9.46 -7.45 -2.92
CA ILE A 110 -10.57 -8.19 -3.52
C ILE A 110 -10.36 -9.66 -3.19
N ALA A 111 -11.38 -10.32 -2.67
CA ALA A 111 -11.40 -11.76 -2.48
C ALA A 111 -12.60 -12.37 -3.20
N PHE A 112 -12.43 -13.52 -3.86
CA PHE A 112 -13.52 -14.30 -4.39
C PHE A 112 -13.25 -15.80 -4.31
N HIS A 113 -14.31 -16.58 -4.27
CA HIS A 113 -14.28 -18.01 -4.22
C HIS A 113 -14.61 -18.58 -5.60
N ASP A 114 -13.59 -18.92 -6.36
CA ASP A 114 -13.69 -19.63 -7.64
C ASP A 114 -14.07 -21.08 -7.37
N ALA A 115 -15.35 -21.37 -7.40
CA ALA A 115 -15.89 -22.66 -6.94
C ALA A 115 -15.70 -23.78 -7.98
N ASN A 116 -15.49 -23.44 -9.25
CA ASN A 116 -15.29 -24.37 -10.35
C ASN A 116 -13.85 -24.42 -10.90
N ASP A 117 -12.93 -23.67 -10.26
CA ASP A 117 -11.50 -23.60 -10.63
C ASP A 117 -11.24 -23.13 -12.07
N ASN A 118 -12.10 -22.25 -12.61
CA ASN A 118 -11.90 -21.70 -13.96
C ASN A 118 -11.02 -20.44 -13.97
N GLY A 119 -10.61 -19.95 -12.80
CA GLY A 119 -9.75 -18.80 -12.61
C GLY A 119 -10.45 -17.45 -12.75
N LYS A 120 -11.77 -17.39 -12.81
CA LYS A 120 -12.59 -16.20 -13.04
C LYS A 120 -13.61 -16.05 -11.91
N LEU A 121 -14.16 -14.86 -11.78
CA LEU A 121 -15.39 -14.63 -11.02
C LEU A 121 -16.55 -14.82 -12.00
N ASP A 122 -17.29 -15.91 -11.87
CA ASP A 122 -18.42 -16.20 -12.74
C ASP A 122 -19.57 -15.23 -12.51
N GLU A 123 -20.19 -14.81 -13.62
CA GLU A 123 -21.28 -13.85 -13.64
C GLU A 123 -22.47 -14.43 -14.44
N ASN A 124 -23.67 -14.04 -14.07
CA ASN A 124 -24.85 -14.34 -14.86
C ASN A 124 -24.94 -13.39 -16.08
N TRP A 125 -25.96 -13.57 -16.90
CA TRP A 125 -26.18 -12.76 -18.12
C TRP A 125 -26.44 -11.27 -17.86
N LEU A 126 -26.68 -10.86 -16.62
CA LEU A 126 -26.82 -9.46 -16.18
C LEU A 126 -25.49 -8.88 -15.64
N GLY A 127 -24.40 -9.65 -15.65
CA GLY A 127 -23.13 -9.24 -15.06
C GLY A 127 -23.11 -9.26 -13.53
N VAL A 128 -24.03 -10.01 -12.91
CA VAL A 128 -24.05 -10.19 -11.45
C VAL A 128 -23.22 -11.44 -11.12
N PRO A 129 -22.25 -11.36 -10.22
CA PRO A 129 -21.48 -12.52 -9.80
C PRO A 129 -22.38 -13.66 -9.32
N THR A 130 -22.03 -14.89 -9.67
CA THR A 130 -22.71 -16.12 -9.19
C THR A 130 -21.88 -16.85 -8.14
N GLU A 131 -20.66 -16.44 -7.92
CA GLU A 131 -19.72 -16.95 -6.93
C GLU A 131 -19.55 -16.00 -5.74
N GLY A 132 -18.96 -16.49 -4.66
CA GLY A 132 -18.73 -15.70 -3.46
C GLY A 132 -17.65 -14.66 -3.67
N TYR A 133 -17.89 -13.41 -3.30
CA TYR A 133 -16.91 -12.34 -3.38
C TYR A 133 -17.01 -11.36 -2.21
N GLY A 134 -15.95 -10.60 -2.00
CA GLY A 134 -15.88 -9.58 -0.96
C GLY A 134 -14.74 -8.60 -1.18
N PHE A 135 -14.83 -7.47 -0.52
CA PHE A 135 -13.86 -6.38 -0.58
C PHE A 135 -13.41 -5.98 0.82
N SER A 136 -12.18 -5.46 0.93
CA SER A 136 -11.73 -4.83 2.17
C SER A 136 -12.73 -3.76 2.65
N ASN A 137 -12.75 -3.49 3.96
CA ASN A 137 -13.79 -2.71 4.64
C ASN A 137 -15.22 -3.27 4.50
N ASN A 138 -15.39 -4.49 4.01
CA ASN A 138 -16.68 -5.04 3.59
C ASN A 138 -17.46 -4.05 2.72
N ALA A 139 -16.73 -3.33 1.88
CA ALA A 139 -17.28 -2.26 1.06
C ALA A 139 -18.29 -2.79 0.05
N GLU A 140 -19.38 -2.05 -0.10
CA GLU A 140 -20.44 -2.34 -1.05
C GLU A 140 -20.59 -1.16 -2.02
N GLY A 141 -20.97 -1.47 -3.25
CA GLY A 141 -21.37 -0.48 -4.22
C GLY A 141 -22.88 -0.54 -4.47
N PHE A 142 -23.46 0.56 -4.89
CA PHE A 142 -24.85 0.58 -5.31
C PHE A 142 -24.94 0.15 -6.78
N MET A 143 -25.51 -1.01 -7.05
CA MET A 143 -25.66 -1.62 -8.39
C MET A 143 -24.35 -1.81 -9.16
N ALA A 144 -23.23 -1.77 -8.46
CA ALA A 144 -21.89 -1.95 -9.03
C ALA A 144 -20.91 -2.34 -7.91
N ALA A 145 -19.68 -2.74 -8.25
CA ALA A 145 -18.63 -2.92 -7.27
C ALA A 145 -18.26 -1.59 -6.55
N PRO A 146 -17.72 -1.64 -5.33
CA PRO A 146 -17.33 -0.45 -4.59
C PRO A 146 -16.17 0.29 -5.29
N SER A 147 -16.00 1.58 -4.94
CA SER A 147 -14.83 2.34 -5.34
C SER A 147 -13.59 1.92 -4.55
N PHE A 148 -12.40 2.19 -5.10
CA PHE A 148 -11.13 2.02 -4.37
C PHE A 148 -11.13 2.79 -3.04
N LYS A 149 -11.71 4.00 -3.01
CA LYS A 149 -11.82 4.80 -1.80
C LYS A 149 -12.63 4.09 -0.71
N ASN A 150 -13.71 3.42 -1.06
CA ASN A 150 -14.58 2.73 -0.10
C ASN A 150 -13.95 1.42 0.40
N ALA A 151 -13.27 0.69 -0.49
CA ALA A 151 -12.56 -0.53 -0.14
C ALA A 151 -11.18 -0.26 0.49
N GLY A 152 -10.63 0.95 0.35
CA GLY A 152 -9.28 1.30 0.77
C GLY A 152 -9.08 1.23 2.28
N VAL A 153 -8.00 0.57 2.69
CA VAL A 153 -7.49 0.53 4.06
C VAL A 153 -6.15 1.25 4.13
N LEU A 154 -5.94 2.07 5.14
CA LEU A 154 -4.69 2.81 5.33
C LEU A 154 -3.72 1.96 6.15
N LEU A 155 -2.65 1.50 5.53
CA LEU A 155 -1.52 0.84 6.19
C LEU A 155 -0.47 1.89 6.56
N GLY A 156 -0.15 1.98 7.84
CA GLY A 156 0.94 2.84 8.36
C GLY A 156 2.25 2.07 8.53
N ASN A 157 3.02 2.48 9.53
CA ASN A 157 4.29 1.84 9.91
C ASN A 157 4.11 0.67 10.91
N GLN A 158 2.89 0.14 11.03
CA GLN A 158 2.54 -0.98 11.89
C GLN A 158 1.67 -1.97 11.12
N ASP A 159 1.74 -3.23 11.51
CA ASP A 159 0.88 -4.27 10.93
C ASP A 159 -0.59 -3.95 11.12
N LEU A 160 -1.38 -4.25 10.11
CA LEU A 160 -2.83 -4.06 10.09
C LEU A 160 -3.53 -5.38 9.88
N SER A 161 -4.61 -5.62 10.62
CA SER A 161 -5.49 -6.76 10.43
C SER A 161 -6.87 -6.29 9.97
N ILE A 162 -7.39 -6.92 8.93
CA ILE A 162 -8.73 -6.66 8.38
C ILE A 162 -9.51 -7.95 8.21
N VAL A 163 -10.84 -7.82 8.16
CA VAL A 163 -11.76 -8.93 7.90
C VAL A 163 -12.55 -8.62 6.63
N ILE A 164 -12.70 -9.61 5.76
CA ILE A 164 -13.55 -9.59 4.58
C ILE A 164 -14.55 -10.72 4.70
N THR A 165 -15.84 -10.41 4.64
CA THR A 165 -16.91 -11.39 4.61
C THR A 165 -17.35 -11.65 3.18
N LEU A 166 -17.26 -12.89 2.70
CA LEU A 166 -17.72 -13.25 1.38
C LEU A 166 -19.27 -13.25 1.31
N LYS A 167 -19.78 -12.65 0.25
CA LYS A 167 -21.19 -12.64 -0.12
C LYS A 167 -21.42 -13.57 -1.29
N TYR A 168 -22.39 -14.45 -1.15
CA TYR A 168 -22.83 -15.33 -2.23
C TYR A 168 -24.18 -14.81 -2.74
N PRO A 169 -24.24 -14.34 -3.99
CA PRO A 169 -25.50 -13.94 -4.61
C PRO A 169 -26.49 -15.10 -4.64
N LYS A 170 -27.76 -14.82 -4.49
CA LYS A 170 -28.85 -15.81 -4.55
C LYS A 170 -29.43 -15.85 -5.94
#